data_cb83e30b26e570037f8d6e4195886f54
#
_entry.id   cb83e30b26e570037f8d6e4195886f54
#
_cell.length_a   1.000
_cell.length_b   1.000
_cell.length_c   1.000
_cell.angle_alpha   90.00
_cell.angle_beta   90.00
_cell.angle_gamma   90.00
#
_symmetry.space_group_name_H-M   'P 1'
#
loop_
_entity.id
_entity.type
_entity.pdbx_description
1 polymer ?
#
loop_
_entity_poly.entity_id
_entity_poly.type
_entity_poly.pdbx_seq_one_letter_code
_entity_poly.pdbx_strand_id
1 'polypeptide(L)'
;MTVALSALVDVTENPISADQPTTIDHDLVLGPVNGDGRVDSGLTTSAGDLPIYLYLQGDGSVVGSTALTAGTVAPGNTVFTVAIVGGNVVMTQLQAIEHPTPGSSHDENTLGLAEGALLLQVTGTDFDGDTDTATVDLGSVITFGDDGPVADDEGSFGSFDDGVTNQNIGNVSTLLAGDDFGSDGPAASNSLTIATGSLGGTITIDGSGILL
;
A
#
# COMPACT_ATOMS: atom_id res chain seq x y z
N MET A 1 -5.73 -8.05 0.22
CA MET A 1 -5.92 -8.69 -1.10
C MET A 1 -5.78 -10.19 -0.95
N THR A 2 -6.57 -10.99 -1.66
CA THR A 2 -6.51 -12.46 -1.61
C THR A 2 -6.68 -13.02 -3.01
N VAL A 3 -5.74 -13.87 -3.46
CA VAL A 3 -5.78 -14.52 -4.77
C VAL A 3 -5.67 -16.03 -4.58
N ALA A 4 -6.56 -16.80 -5.18
CA ALA A 4 -6.51 -18.26 -5.11
C ALA A 4 -5.29 -18.81 -5.85
N LEU A 5 -4.59 -19.79 -5.29
CA LEU A 5 -3.44 -20.45 -5.94
C LEU A 5 -3.83 -21.06 -7.29
N SER A 6 -5.02 -21.63 -7.39
CA SER A 6 -5.55 -22.19 -8.64
C SER A 6 -5.79 -21.15 -9.75
N ALA A 7 -5.81 -19.86 -9.42
CA ALA A 7 -5.89 -18.79 -10.41
C ALA A 7 -4.51 -18.35 -10.90
N LEU A 8 -3.45 -18.68 -10.16
CA LEU A 8 -2.07 -18.31 -10.46
C LEU A 8 -1.30 -19.41 -11.18
N VAL A 9 -1.63 -20.67 -10.85
CA VAL A 9 -0.95 -21.85 -11.40
C VAL A 9 -1.99 -22.88 -11.82
N ASP A 10 -1.92 -23.29 -13.06
CA ASP A 10 -2.69 -24.46 -13.55
C ASP A 10 -1.78 -25.69 -13.49
N VAL A 11 -2.04 -26.57 -12.53
CA VAL A 11 -1.36 -27.85 -12.41
C VAL A 11 -2.14 -28.84 -13.26
N THR A 12 -1.70 -29.02 -14.51
CA THR A 12 -2.28 -30.03 -15.39
C THR A 12 -1.62 -31.37 -15.08
N GLU A 13 -2.36 -32.28 -14.44
CA GLU A 13 -1.94 -33.67 -14.34
C GLU A 13 -1.94 -34.31 -15.72
N ASN A 14 -0.81 -34.92 -16.09
CA ASN A 14 -0.77 -35.74 -17.31
C ASN A 14 -1.39 -37.11 -17.01
N PRO A 15 -2.61 -37.42 -17.49
CA PRO A 15 -3.31 -38.66 -17.16
C PRO A 15 -2.63 -39.91 -17.72
N ILE A 16 -1.57 -39.75 -18.52
CA ILE A 16 -0.82 -40.87 -19.13
C ILE A 16 0.46 -41.18 -18.31
N SER A 17 0.82 -40.36 -17.34
CA SER A 17 1.94 -40.68 -16.44
C SER A 17 1.54 -41.83 -15.50
N ALA A 18 2.35 -42.87 -15.47
CA ALA A 18 2.14 -44.00 -14.53
C ALA A 18 2.44 -43.57 -13.08
N ASP A 19 3.18 -42.49 -12.92
CA ASP A 19 3.63 -41.92 -11.66
C ASP A 19 2.82 -40.65 -11.39
N GLN A 20 1.72 -40.81 -10.65
CA GLN A 20 0.86 -39.69 -10.25
C GLN A 20 1.63 -38.80 -9.26
N PRO A 21 1.44 -37.45 -9.29
CA PRO A 21 2.05 -36.59 -8.30
C PRO A 21 1.59 -36.99 -6.90
N THR A 22 2.56 -37.19 -6.00
CA THR A 22 2.30 -37.55 -4.61
C THR A 22 1.97 -36.32 -3.77
N THR A 23 2.68 -35.22 -4.05
CA THR A 23 2.47 -33.94 -3.38
C THR A 23 2.63 -32.76 -4.35
N ILE A 24 1.90 -31.70 -4.08
CA ILE A 24 2.08 -30.39 -4.73
C ILE A 24 2.25 -29.38 -3.61
N ASP A 25 3.46 -28.85 -3.51
CA ASP A 25 3.81 -27.83 -2.51
C ASP A 25 3.87 -26.44 -3.14
N HIS A 26 3.52 -25.43 -2.36
CA HIS A 26 3.50 -24.04 -2.78
C HIS A 26 4.29 -23.20 -1.78
N ASP A 27 5.29 -22.50 -2.25
CA ASP A 27 6.17 -21.67 -1.43
C ASP A 27 6.28 -20.25 -1.99
N LEU A 28 6.37 -19.27 -1.09
CA LEU A 28 6.82 -17.94 -1.46
C LEU A 28 8.35 -17.92 -1.48
N VAL A 29 8.92 -17.50 -2.60
CA VAL A 29 10.37 -17.35 -2.75
C VAL A 29 10.70 -15.93 -3.18
N LEU A 30 11.80 -15.44 -2.64
CA LEU A 30 12.33 -14.13 -3.04
C LEU A 30 13.17 -14.28 -4.31
N GLY A 31 13.16 -13.23 -5.12
CA GLY A 31 14.10 -13.05 -6.21
C GLY A 31 15.56 -12.99 -5.73
N PRO A 32 16.49 -12.58 -6.60
CA PRO A 32 17.90 -12.50 -6.23
C PRO A 32 18.10 -11.60 -5.01
N VAL A 33 18.46 -12.21 -3.88
CA VAL A 33 18.76 -11.49 -2.64
C VAL A 33 20.11 -10.80 -2.74
N ASN A 34 20.23 -9.61 -2.20
CA ASN A 34 21.51 -8.95 -2.01
C ASN A 34 22.30 -9.59 -0.85
N GLY A 35 23.53 -9.11 -0.61
CA GLY A 35 24.40 -9.65 0.45
C GLY A 35 23.83 -9.55 1.88
N ASP A 36 22.77 -8.77 2.09
CA ASP A 36 22.10 -8.59 3.39
C ASP A 36 20.86 -9.48 3.54
N GLY A 37 20.58 -10.37 2.57
CA GLY A 37 19.46 -11.32 2.61
C GLY A 37 18.10 -10.68 2.35
N ARG A 38 18.06 -9.55 1.64
CA ARG A 38 16.85 -8.82 1.29
C ARG A 38 16.73 -8.61 -0.22
N VAL A 39 15.52 -8.41 -0.68
CA VAL A 39 15.20 -8.03 -2.07
C VAL A 39 14.55 -6.64 -2.05
N ASP A 40 14.93 -5.78 -2.99
CA ASP A 40 14.26 -4.49 -3.19
C ASP A 40 12.87 -4.73 -3.80
N SER A 41 11.83 -4.22 -3.16
CA SER A 41 10.47 -4.34 -3.67
C SER A 41 10.15 -3.40 -4.82
N GLY A 42 11.00 -2.38 -5.05
CA GLY A 42 10.73 -1.28 -5.98
C GLY A 42 9.76 -0.22 -5.43
N LEU A 43 9.32 -0.35 -4.17
CA LEU A 43 8.35 0.51 -3.52
C LEU A 43 8.99 1.35 -2.40
N THR A 44 8.33 2.48 -2.09
CA THR A 44 8.68 3.35 -0.96
C THR A 44 7.45 3.63 -0.11
N THR A 45 7.64 4.04 1.14
CA THR A 45 6.54 4.47 2.02
C THR A 45 6.16 5.91 1.75
N SER A 46 4.87 6.28 1.85
CA SER A 46 4.40 7.67 1.77
C SER A 46 5.01 8.54 2.88
N ALA A 47 5.16 8.00 4.07
CA ALA A 47 5.80 8.72 5.18
C ALA A 47 7.32 8.61 5.10
N GLY A 48 7.97 9.58 4.46
CA GLY A 48 9.41 9.77 4.47
C GLY A 48 10.19 9.05 3.37
N ASP A 49 9.53 8.59 2.31
CA ASP A 49 10.13 7.99 1.10
C ASP A 49 11.12 6.85 1.41
N LEU A 50 10.81 6.06 2.44
CA LEU A 50 11.70 4.98 2.87
C LEU A 50 11.57 3.77 1.94
N PRO A 51 12.68 3.24 1.39
CA PRO A 51 12.64 2.03 0.57
C PRO A 51 12.07 0.83 1.33
N ILE A 52 11.25 0.03 0.65
CA ILE A 52 10.66 -1.19 1.21
C ILE A 52 11.40 -2.39 0.65
N TYR A 53 11.91 -3.24 1.54
CA TYR A 53 12.63 -4.47 1.21
C TYR A 53 11.82 -5.69 1.62
N LEU A 54 11.93 -6.77 0.85
CA LEU A 54 11.28 -8.04 1.11
C LEU A 54 12.19 -8.97 1.91
N TYR A 55 11.60 -9.63 2.90
CA TYR A 55 12.26 -10.60 3.79
C TYR A 55 11.41 -11.87 3.90
N LEU A 56 11.99 -13.01 3.56
CA LEU A 56 11.37 -14.30 3.82
C LEU A 56 11.50 -14.64 5.31
N GLN A 57 10.39 -15.02 5.93
CA GLN A 57 10.31 -15.36 7.33
C GLN A 57 10.42 -16.89 7.51
N GLY A 58 10.73 -17.32 8.75
CA GLY A 58 10.87 -18.73 9.07
C GLY A 58 9.59 -19.56 9.00
N ASP A 59 8.43 -18.91 8.90
CA ASP A 59 7.10 -19.54 8.69
C ASP A 59 6.69 -19.61 7.21
N GLY A 60 7.56 -19.20 6.28
CA GLY A 60 7.29 -19.16 4.85
C GLY A 60 6.54 -17.90 4.38
N SER A 61 6.18 -17.01 5.27
CA SER A 61 5.61 -15.71 4.88
C SER A 61 6.70 -14.73 4.41
N VAL A 62 6.30 -13.71 3.66
CA VAL A 62 7.18 -12.61 3.24
C VAL A 62 6.70 -11.32 3.86
N VAL A 63 7.63 -10.54 4.39
CA VAL A 63 7.38 -9.22 4.98
C VAL A 63 8.03 -8.15 4.11
N GLY A 64 7.24 -7.15 3.69
CA GLY A 64 7.73 -5.88 3.15
C GLY A 64 8.01 -4.93 4.31
N SER A 65 9.27 -4.48 4.45
CA SER A 65 9.70 -3.67 5.59
C SER A 65 10.72 -2.60 5.18
N THR A 66 10.72 -1.49 5.90
CA THR A 66 11.75 -0.44 5.78
C THR A 66 13.04 -0.78 6.55
N ALA A 67 13.09 -1.92 7.21
CA ALA A 67 14.30 -2.41 7.87
C ALA A 67 15.46 -2.58 6.88
N LEU A 68 16.68 -2.29 7.32
CA LEU A 68 17.87 -2.45 6.48
C LEU A 68 18.48 -3.87 6.54
N THR A 69 18.09 -4.66 7.53
CA THR A 69 18.53 -6.05 7.70
C THR A 69 17.39 -6.92 8.26
N ALA A 70 17.40 -8.21 7.96
CA ALA A 70 16.38 -9.14 8.44
C ALA A 70 16.22 -9.15 9.97
N GLY A 71 17.31 -9.01 10.71
CA GLY A 71 17.30 -9.00 12.18
C GLY A 71 16.68 -7.74 12.81
N THR A 72 16.37 -6.70 12.01
CA THR A 72 15.75 -5.46 12.48
C THR A 72 14.30 -5.30 12.02
N VAL A 73 13.75 -6.30 11.33
CA VAL A 73 12.31 -6.34 10.98
C VAL A 73 11.49 -6.42 12.26
N ALA A 74 10.52 -5.52 12.40
CA ALA A 74 9.67 -5.38 13.58
C ALA A 74 8.30 -4.83 13.17
N PRO A 75 7.25 -4.96 14.00
CA PRO A 75 5.92 -4.45 13.66
C PRO A 75 5.89 -2.96 13.29
N GLY A 76 6.75 -2.14 13.90
CA GLY A 76 6.80 -0.69 13.65
C GLY A 76 7.41 -0.28 12.31
N ASN A 77 8.12 -1.19 11.62
CA ASN A 77 8.71 -0.95 10.31
C ASN A 77 8.21 -1.93 9.24
N THR A 78 7.19 -2.71 9.55
CA THR A 78 6.50 -3.60 8.60
C THR A 78 5.45 -2.78 7.84
N VAL A 79 5.52 -2.82 6.51
CA VAL A 79 4.61 -2.11 5.61
C VAL A 79 3.49 -3.02 5.11
N PHE A 80 3.84 -4.25 4.74
CA PHE A 80 2.87 -5.27 4.36
C PHE A 80 3.40 -6.68 4.64
N THR A 81 2.50 -7.65 4.59
CA THR A 81 2.83 -9.08 4.69
C THR A 81 2.19 -9.85 3.55
N VAL A 82 2.85 -10.89 3.07
CA VAL A 82 2.32 -11.84 2.09
C VAL A 82 2.48 -13.25 2.65
N ALA A 83 1.41 -14.06 2.63
CA ALA A 83 1.43 -15.41 3.13
C ALA A 83 0.53 -16.34 2.31
N ILE A 84 0.82 -17.63 2.32
CA ILE A 84 -0.07 -18.65 1.77
C ILE A 84 -0.98 -19.15 2.89
N VAL A 85 -2.27 -18.92 2.77
CA VAL A 85 -3.27 -19.29 3.79
C VAL A 85 -4.46 -19.98 3.13
N GLY A 86 -4.71 -21.24 3.49
CA GLY A 86 -5.89 -21.97 3.04
C GLY A 86 -5.99 -22.08 1.51
N GLY A 87 -4.87 -22.27 0.81
CA GLY A 87 -4.84 -22.36 -0.65
C GLY A 87 -4.96 -21.01 -1.37
N ASN A 88 -4.64 -19.92 -0.68
CA ASN A 88 -4.65 -18.58 -1.25
C ASN A 88 -3.36 -17.84 -0.92
N VAL A 89 -2.90 -16.98 -1.83
CA VAL A 89 -1.94 -15.93 -1.52
C VAL A 89 -2.72 -14.76 -0.91
N VAL A 90 -2.39 -14.41 0.32
CA VAL A 90 -3.03 -13.33 1.09
C VAL A 90 -2.02 -12.24 1.37
N MET A 91 -2.33 -11.01 0.94
CA MET A 91 -1.54 -9.83 1.25
C MET A 91 -2.31 -8.93 2.22
N THR A 92 -1.63 -8.47 3.25
CA THR A 92 -2.14 -7.51 4.24
C THR A 92 -1.24 -6.28 4.26
N GLN A 93 -1.78 -5.13 3.93
CA GLN A 93 -1.08 -3.83 4.02
C GLN A 93 -1.28 -3.24 5.41
N LEU A 94 -0.22 -2.64 5.97
CA LEU A 94 -0.16 -2.09 7.32
C LEU A 94 0.24 -0.61 7.34
N GLN A 95 0.92 -0.13 6.30
CA GLN A 95 1.33 1.27 6.14
C GLN A 95 1.09 1.71 4.70
N ALA A 96 0.95 3.00 4.48
CA ALA A 96 0.76 3.59 3.17
C ALA A 96 2.04 3.50 2.31
N ILE A 97 1.83 3.33 1.02
CA ILE A 97 2.88 3.20 0.01
C ILE A 97 2.82 4.43 -0.89
N GLU A 98 3.98 5.04 -1.16
CA GLU A 98 4.09 6.23 -2.00
C GLU A 98 3.72 5.92 -3.45
N HIS A 99 2.83 6.74 -4.01
CA HIS A 99 2.48 6.72 -5.42
C HIS A 99 3.14 7.91 -6.13
N PRO A 100 3.95 7.68 -7.19
CA PRO A 100 4.77 8.73 -7.80
C PRO A 100 3.97 9.79 -8.55
N THR A 101 2.70 9.53 -8.81
CA THR A 101 1.83 10.47 -9.53
C THR A 101 0.76 10.99 -8.57
N PRO A 102 0.86 12.25 -8.10
CA PRO A 102 -0.19 12.85 -7.30
C PRO A 102 -1.49 12.93 -8.08
N GLY A 103 -2.57 12.48 -7.51
CA GLY A 103 -3.89 12.54 -8.13
C GLY A 103 -5.01 12.33 -7.14
N SER A 104 -6.20 12.76 -7.49
CA SER A 104 -7.43 12.56 -6.72
C SER A 104 -8.19 11.29 -7.13
N SER A 105 -7.61 10.47 -8.00
CA SER A 105 -8.26 9.26 -8.52
C SER A 105 -7.59 8.02 -7.95
N HIS A 106 -8.31 7.29 -7.12
CA HIS A 106 -7.85 6.08 -6.42
C HIS A 106 -7.57 4.90 -7.36
N ASP A 107 -8.15 4.88 -8.55
CA ASP A 107 -8.18 3.69 -9.40
C ASP A 107 -7.18 3.73 -10.57
N GLU A 108 -6.54 4.87 -10.82
CA GLU A 108 -5.75 5.07 -12.04
C GLU A 108 -4.25 4.81 -11.85
N ASN A 109 -3.75 4.79 -10.61
CA ASN A 109 -2.34 4.58 -10.30
C ASN A 109 -2.17 3.34 -9.44
N THR A 110 -2.01 2.19 -10.07
CA THR A 110 -1.64 0.96 -9.34
C THR A 110 -0.14 0.75 -9.44
N LEU A 111 0.50 0.47 -8.29
CA LEU A 111 1.90 0.04 -8.23
C LEU A 111 1.98 -1.45 -7.98
N GLY A 112 2.89 -2.13 -8.70
CA GLY A 112 3.26 -3.52 -8.43
C GLY A 112 4.60 -3.62 -7.74
N LEU A 113 4.94 -4.81 -7.26
CA LEU A 113 6.30 -5.11 -6.85
C LEU A 113 7.23 -5.11 -8.07
N ALA A 114 8.52 -4.91 -7.85
CA ALA A 114 9.52 -5.07 -8.90
C ALA A 114 9.45 -6.48 -9.50
N GLU A 115 9.63 -6.58 -10.82
CA GLU A 115 9.60 -7.85 -11.54
C GLU A 115 10.60 -8.85 -10.94
N GLY A 116 10.12 -10.05 -10.66
CA GLY A 116 10.91 -11.11 -10.07
C GLY A 116 11.31 -10.91 -8.60
N ALA A 117 10.82 -9.87 -7.92
CA ALA A 117 11.14 -9.63 -6.51
C ALA A 117 10.49 -10.66 -5.59
N LEU A 118 9.26 -11.07 -5.91
CA LEU A 118 8.50 -12.07 -5.17
C LEU A 118 7.88 -13.08 -6.14
N LEU A 119 8.17 -14.35 -5.92
CA LEU A 119 7.69 -15.45 -6.75
C LEU A 119 6.86 -16.42 -5.93
N LEU A 120 5.86 -17.02 -6.55
CA LEU A 120 5.22 -18.24 -6.09
C LEU A 120 5.92 -19.41 -6.77
N GLN A 121 6.54 -20.29 -5.99
CA GLN A 121 7.11 -21.55 -6.46
C GLN A 121 6.11 -22.68 -6.22
N VAL A 122 5.93 -23.51 -7.22
CA VAL A 122 5.13 -24.76 -7.13
C VAL A 122 6.06 -25.92 -7.38
N THR A 123 6.09 -26.86 -6.45
CA THR A 123 6.90 -28.09 -6.55
C THR A 123 5.98 -29.29 -6.59
N GLY A 124 6.01 -30.01 -7.69
CA GLY A 124 5.40 -31.35 -7.83
C GLY A 124 6.40 -32.43 -7.47
N THR A 125 5.99 -33.40 -6.65
CA THR A 125 6.79 -34.59 -6.34
C THR A 125 5.98 -35.82 -6.71
N ASP A 126 6.52 -36.70 -7.53
CA ASP A 126 5.86 -37.94 -7.94
C ASP A 126 6.06 -39.08 -6.93
N PHE A 127 5.61 -40.30 -7.32
CA PHE A 127 5.56 -41.45 -6.40
C PHE A 127 6.95 -42.01 -6.06
N ASP A 128 7.92 -41.92 -6.95
CA ASP A 128 9.29 -42.41 -6.72
C ASP A 128 10.24 -41.29 -6.21
N GLY A 129 9.71 -40.06 -6.03
CA GLY A 129 10.39 -38.97 -5.39
C GLY A 129 11.07 -37.99 -6.35
N ASP A 130 10.84 -38.11 -7.65
CA ASP A 130 11.29 -37.13 -8.62
C ASP A 130 10.50 -35.81 -8.46
N THR A 131 11.17 -34.68 -8.63
CA THR A 131 10.59 -33.35 -8.41
C THR A 131 10.73 -32.46 -9.64
N ASP A 132 9.69 -31.68 -9.91
CA ASP A 132 9.74 -30.58 -10.87
C ASP A 132 9.17 -29.31 -10.25
N THR A 133 9.70 -28.15 -10.66
CA THR A 133 9.32 -26.85 -10.10
C THR A 133 8.95 -25.85 -11.19
N ALA A 134 7.91 -25.07 -10.93
CA ALA A 134 7.53 -23.91 -11.73
C ALA A 134 7.43 -22.67 -10.83
N THR A 135 7.62 -21.50 -11.41
CA THR A 135 7.50 -20.22 -10.69
C THR A 135 6.58 -19.25 -11.41
N VAL A 136 5.83 -18.48 -10.63
CA VAL A 136 4.98 -17.37 -11.11
C VAL A 136 5.44 -16.09 -10.42
N ASP A 137 5.66 -15.03 -11.20
CA ASP A 137 5.98 -13.71 -10.67
C ASP A 137 4.73 -13.06 -10.08
N LEU A 138 4.77 -12.77 -8.77
CA LEU A 138 3.70 -12.11 -8.05
C LEU A 138 3.77 -10.57 -8.17
N GLY A 139 4.83 -10.01 -8.71
CA GLY A 139 4.99 -8.58 -8.90
C GLY A 139 3.91 -7.97 -9.79
N SER A 140 3.44 -8.72 -10.79
CA SER A 140 2.35 -8.30 -11.67
C SER A 140 0.95 -8.62 -11.12
N VAL A 141 0.85 -9.40 -10.05
CA VAL A 141 -0.42 -9.86 -9.45
C VAL A 141 -0.77 -9.04 -8.22
N ILE A 142 0.23 -8.73 -7.39
CA ILE A 142 0.08 -7.91 -6.19
C ILE A 142 0.19 -6.45 -6.62
N THR A 143 -0.93 -5.73 -6.51
CA THR A 143 -0.99 -4.30 -6.83
C THR A 143 -1.48 -3.51 -5.63
N PHE A 144 -0.94 -2.32 -5.47
CA PHE A 144 -1.32 -1.33 -4.47
C PHE A 144 -2.02 -0.18 -5.20
N GLY A 145 -3.24 0.13 -4.80
CA GLY A 145 -4.01 1.26 -5.33
C GLY A 145 -3.67 2.53 -4.56
N ASP A 146 -3.71 3.66 -5.25
CA ASP A 146 -3.63 4.98 -4.62
C ASP A 146 -4.92 5.27 -3.84
N ASP A 147 -4.80 5.98 -2.73
CA ASP A 147 -5.92 6.40 -1.88
C ASP A 147 -5.83 7.92 -1.69
N GLY A 148 -6.44 8.65 -2.62
CA GLY A 148 -6.39 10.10 -2.64
C GLY A 148 -7.38 10.77 -1.67
N PRO A 149 -7.18 12.04 -1.33
CA PRO A 149 -8.05 12.77 -0.43
C PRO A 149 -9.43 13.00 -1.04
N VAL A 150 -10.46 12.86 -0.21
CA VAL A 150 -11.84 13.22 -0.52
C VAL A 150 -12.21 14.44 0.31
N ALA A 151 -12.37 15.61 -0.35
CA ALA A 151 -12.92 16.78 0.29
C ALA A 151 -14.44 16.68 0.32
N ASP A 152 -15.02 16.77 1.51
CA ASP A 152 -16.47 16.84 1.67
C ASP A 152 -16.93 18.27 1.34
N ASP A 153 -18.13 18.41 0.73
CA ASP A 153 -18.69 19.72 0.37
C ASP A 153 -19.31 20.37 1.61
N GLU A 154 -18.47 20.96 2.43
CA GLU A 154 -18.84 21.58 3.68
C GLU A 154 -19.67 22.84 3.47
N GLY A 155 -20.77 22.90 4.17
CA GLY A 155 -21.72 24.00 4.07
C GLY A 155 -21.14 25.38 4.37
N SER A 156 -21.85 26.40 3.96
CA SER A 156 -21.46 27.80 4.07
C SER A 156 -21.26 28.27 5.52
N PHE A 157 -20.26 29.09 5.76
CA PHE A 157 -20.15 29.92 6.96
C PHE A 157 -21.42 30.80 7.14
N GLY A 158 -21.68 31.19 8.37
CA GLY A 158 -22.74 32.13 8.69
C GLY A 158 -22.59 33.46 7.91
N SER A 159 -23.70 34.13 7.67
CA SER A 159 -23.70 35.42 6.98
C SER A 159 -23.18 36.54 7.88
N PHE A 160 -22.50 37.50 7.27
CA PHE A 160 -22.15 38.75 7.95
C PHE A 160 -23.40 39.59 8.23
N ASP A 161 -23.48 40.16 9.42
CA ASP A 161 -24.45 41.16 9.75
C ASP A 161 -23.80 42.55 9.50
N ASP A 162 -24.43 43.37 8.65
CA ASP A 162 -23.95 44.71 8.33
C ASP A 162 -24.02 45.61 9.57
N GLY A 163 -22.88 46.14 9.95
CA GLY A 163 -22.72 47.04 11.11
C GLY A 163 -22.08 46.39 12.35
N VAL A 164 -21.75 45.10 12.34
CA VAL A 164 -21.00 44.45 13.41
C VAL A 164 -19.52 44.32 13.04
N THR A 165 -18.65 44.99 13.83
CA THR A 165 -17.19 44.87 13.69
C THR A 165 -16.68 43.61 14.38
N ASN A 166 -15.81 42.83 13.74
CA ASN A 166 -15.20 41.61 14.26
C ASN A 166 -16.19 40.47 14.52
N GLN A 167 -16.98 40.11 13.54
CA GLN A 167 -17.89 38.99 13.62
C GLN A 167 -17.13 37.69 13.34
N ASN A 168 -17.26 36.72 14.25
CA ASN A 168 -16.81 35.36 14.00
C ASN A 168 -17.86 34.62 13.18
N ILE A 169 -17.55 34.24 11.96
CA ILE A 169 -18.48 33.59 11.02
C ILE A 169 -18.38 32.05 11.06
N GLY A 170 -17.40 31.51 11.75
CA GLY A 170 -17.21 30.07 11.90
C GLY A 170 -15.78 29.69 12.24
N ASN A 171 -15.59 28.42 12.54
CA ASN A 171 -14.28 27.86 12.81
C ASN A 171 -13.81 27.05 11.60
N VAL A 172 -12.62 27.36 11.07
CA VAL A 172 -12.06 26.65 9.91
C VAL A 172 -11.90 25.14 10.20
N SER A 173 -11.63 24.76 11.44
CA SER A 173 -11.53 23.34 11.81
C SER A 173 -12.82 22.56 11.67
N THR A 174 -13.98 23.24 11.67
CA THR A 174 -15.27 22.60 11.40
C THR A 174 -15.54 22.37 9.92
N LEU A 175 -14.86 23.11 9.05
CA LEU A 175 -14.93 22.89 7.60
C LEU A 175 -14.12 21.70 7.13
N LEU A 176 -13.14 21.27 7.94
CA LEU A 176 -12.25 20.14 7.63
C LEU A 176 -12.63 18.89 8.42
N ALA A 177 -13.74 18.95 9.19
CA ALA A 177 -14.11 17.88 10.12
C ALA A 177 -14.67 16.62 9.44
N GLY A 178 -14.96 16.67 8.15
CA GLY A 178 -15.45 15.54 7.33
C GLY A 178 -14.47 15.08 6.26
N ASP A 179 -13.38 15.83 6.05
CA ASP A 179 -12.41 15.51 5.01
C ASP A 179 -11.67 14.21 5.32
N ASP A 180 -11.63 13.32 4.33
CA ASP A 180 -10.78 12.14 4.34
C ASP A 180 -9.49 12.47 3.58
N PHE A 181 -8.36 12.37 4.26
CA PHE A 181 -7.05 12.61 3.65
C PHE A 181 -6.43 11.35 3.02
N GLY A 182 -7.18 10.25 3.03
CA GLY A 182 -6.67 8.97 2.60
C GLY A 182 -5.68 8.34 3.59
N SER A 183 -5.13 7.19 3.20
CA SER A 183 -4.21 6.40 4.04
C SER A 183 -2.89 7.12 4.34
N ASP A 184 -2.53 8.11 3.53
CA ASP A 184 -1.29 8.90 3.65
C ASP A 184 -1.39 9.96 4.75
N GLY A 185 -2.61 10.31 5.14
CA GLY A 185 -2.86 11.38 6.10
C GLY A 185 -2.63 12.78 5.50
N PRO A 186 -2.87 13.83 6.29
CA PRO A 186 -2.71 15.19 5.83
C PRO A 186 -1.24 15.54 5.56
N ALA A 187 -1.01 16.37 4.54
CA ALA A 187 0.32 16.92 4.27
C ALA A 187 0.90 17.65 5.51
N ALA A 188 2.22 17.60 5.65
CA ALA A 188 2.91 18.23 6.78
C ALA A 188 2.67 19.76 6.90
N SER A 189 2.18 20.39 5.84
CA SER A 189 1.78 21.81 5.84
C SER A 189 0.51 21.97 5.02
N ASN A 190 -0.56 22.43 5.67
CA ASN A 190 -1.80 22.81 5.00
C ASN A 190 -1.79 24.32 4.73
N SER A 191 -2.07 24.72 3.49
CA SER A 191 -2.23 26.12 3.13
C SER A 191 -3.71 26.44 2.92
N LEU A 192 -4.26 27.38 3.68
CA LEU A 192 -5.55 27.96 3.39
C LEU A 192 -5.39 28.96 2.24
N THR A 193 -5.96 28.68 1.10
CA THR A 193 -6.01 29.62 -0.01
C THR A 193 -7.36 30.35 -0.01
N ILE A 194 -7.34 31.64 0.26
CA ILE A 194 -8.52 32.48 0.13
C ILE A 194 -8.63 32.93 -1.33
N ALA A 195 -9.61 32.39 -2.07
CA ALA A 195 -9.94 32.92 -3.39
C ALA A 195 -10.55 34.30 -3.20
N THR A 196 -9.77 35.35 -3.46
CA THR A 196 -10.26 36.71 -3.46
C THR A 196 -11.09 36.96 -4.73
N GLY A 197 -12.39 36.69 -4.66
CA GLY A 197 -13.37 37.41 -5.47
C GLY A 197 -13.32 38.89 -5.06
N SER A 198 -14.08 39.76 -5.72
CA SER A 198 -14.12 41.22 -5.46
C SER A 198 -14.59 41.57 -4.02
N LEU A 199 -13.81 41.19 -3.03
CA LEU A 199 -14.02 41.59 -1.63
C LEU A 199 -13.25 42.87 -1.37
N GLY A 200 -13.97 43.99 -1.29
CA GLY A 200 -13.41 45.27 -0.91
C GLY A 200 -13.13 45.34 0.60
N GLY A 201 -12.38 44.40 1.17
CA GLY A 201 -12.06 44.39 2.59
C GLY A 201 -10.74 43.66 2.88
N THR A 202 -10.17 43.92 4.05
CA THR A 202 -8.97 43.22 4.55
C THR A 202 -9.42 42.00 5.37
N ILE A 203 -9.06 40.79 4.95
CA ILE A 203 -9.21 39.60 5.77
C ILE A 203 -7.94 39.48 6.62
N THR A 204 -8.07 39.61 7.93
CA THR A 204 -6.97 39.38 8.88
C THR A 204 -7.12 37.95 9.39
N ILE A 205 -6.16 37.10 9.06
CA ILE A 205 -6.03 35.78 9.65
C ILE A 205 -5.16 35.99 10.89
N ASP A 206 -5.73 35.78 12.07
CA ASP A 206 -4.96 35.83 13.31
C ASP A 206 -3.98 34.65 13.32
N GLY A 207 -2.69 34.94 13.34
CA GLY A 207 -1.61 33.98 13.24
C GLY A 207 -1.39 33.09 14.47
N SER A 208 -2.40 32.91 15.32
CA SER A 208 -2.40 31.92 16.40
C SER A 208 -2.65 30.53 15.89
N GLY A 209 -1.81 30.09 14.96
CA GLY A 209 -1.62 28.70 14.58
C GLY A 209 -2.91 27.92 14.33
N ILE A 210 -3.32 27.77 13.08
CA ILE A 210 -4.14 26.62 12.71
C ILE A 210 -3.24 25.40 12.87
N LEU A 211 -3.28 24.79 14.04
CA LEU A 211 -2.81 23.43 14.23
C LEU A 211 -3.96 22.54 13.77
N LEU A 212 -3.82 21.95 12.60
CA LEU A 212 -4.62 20.84 12.14
C LEU A 212 -4.07 19.57 12.77
#